data_49d7b34aa63543b67cbd2c85046c35fa
#
_entry.id   49d7b34aa63543b67cbd2c85046c35fa
#
_cell.length_a   1.000
_cell.length_b   1.000
_cell.length_c   1.000
_cell.angle_alpha   90.00
_cell.angle_beta   90.00
_cell.angle_gamma   90.00
#
_symmetry.space_group_name_H-M   'P 1'
#
loop_
_entity.id
_entity.type
_entity.pdbx_description
1 polymer ?
#
loop_
_entity_poly.entity_id
_entity_poly.type
_entity_poly.pdbx_seq_one_letter_code
_entity_poly.pdbx_strand_id
1 'polypeptide(L)'
;MAKSYYTFLNINENHIDKSMKKIGNVISCEKVNLFKKQNNLSYKESFIYNNLTYLLWYNLKEKKIFKNFEKLSDVGYLSYGDPYIDINDKKVTLDKINSLLDYENINNFTDFSDKKTILEIGAGSGRTTEAILTFNDELKYTICDIPPALFISYKRLSNVFKEKSIGLLYNLNEQELNSQINNYDISFIMPHQLNFIKNKKFDLSIAIDCIHEMRKRDIAKLFNNISTISNYFYFSVWKE
;
A
#
# COMPACT_ATOMS: atom_id res chain seq x y z
N MET A 1 -6.10 -0.17 12.35
CA MET A 1 -4.76 -0.64 12.77
C MET A 1 -4.73 -2.09 13.25
N ALA A 2 -5.67 -2.58 14.04
CA ALA A 2 -5.62 -3.98 14.53
C ALA A 2 -5.70 -5.06 13.42
N LYS A 3 -6.28 -4.75 12.27
CA LYS A 3 -6.53 -5.73 11.19
C LYS A 3 -5.30 -6.10 10.36
N SER A 4 -4.29 -5.24 10.25
CA SER A 4 -3.06 -5.55 9.51
C SER A 4 -2.21 -6.65 10.16
N TYR A 5 -2.44 -6.96 11.43
CA TYR A 5 -1.70 -8.01 12.14
C TYR A 5 -2.11 -9.44 11.77
N TYR A 6 -3.29 -9.62 11.16
CA TYR A 6 -3.83 -10.95 10.88
C TYR A 6 -3.31 -11.58 9.58
N THR A 7 -2.72 -10.82 8.67
CA THR A 7 -2.08 -11.38 7.45
C THR A 7 -0.97 -12.37 7.79
N PHE A 8 -0.43 -12.30 9.00
CA PHE A 8 0.68 -13.12 9.46
C PHE A 8 0.26 -14.39 10.21
N LEU A 9 -0.99 -14.50 10.64
CA LEU A 9 -1.49 -15.69 11.32
C LEU A 9 -1.62 -16.91 10.37
N ASN A 10 -1.49 -16.70 9.07
CA ASN A 10 -1.36 -17.79 8.09
C ASN A 10 0.10 -18.26 7.88
N ILE A 11 1.06 -17.72 8.60
CA ILE A 11 2.40 -18.27 8.65
C ILE A 11 2.29 -19.57 9.46
N ASN A 12 2.51 -20.70 8.80
CA ASN A 12 2.55 -22.02 9.44
C ASN A 12 3.48 -21.96 10.66
N GLU A 13 3.04 -22.51 11.81
CA GLU A 13 3.79 -22.53 13.09
C GLU A 13 5.26 -22.97 12.89
N ASN A 14 5.50 -23.91 11.99
CA ASN A 14 6.85 -24.37 11.61
C ASN A 14 7.70 -23.26 10.94
N HIS A 15 7.10 -22.28 10.27
CA HIS A 15 7.81 -21.12 9.73
C HIS A 15 8.16 -20.12 10.82
N ILE A 16 7.24 -19.88 11.77
CA ILE A 16 7.48 -19.02 12.93
C ILE A 16 8.62 -19.61 13.76
N ASP A 17 8.61 -20.90 14.07
CA ASP A 17 9.66 -21.58 14.86
C ASP A 17 11.03 -21.53 14.18
N LYS A 18 11.10 -21.76 12.86
CA LYS A 18 12.33 -21.65 12.09
C LYS A 18 12.83 -20.21 12.04
N SER A 19 11.93 -19.24 11.87
CA SER A 19 12.26 -17.82 11.84
C SER A 19 12.69 -17.34 13.23
N MET A 20 12.01 -17.74 14.32
CA MET A 20 12.39 -17.40 15.69
C MET A 20 13.74 -17.99 16.11
N LYS A 21 14.05 -19.22 15.70
CA LYS A 21 15.37 -19.82 15.92
C LYS A 21 16.47 -19.10 15.15
N LYS A 22 16.23 -18.72 13.90
CA LYS A 22 17.15 -17.89 13.12
C LYS A 22 17.34 -16.51 13.74
N ILE A 23 16.28 -15.86 14.20
CA ILE A 23 16.31 -14.55 14.86
C ILE A 23 17.11 -14.61 16.16
N GLY A 24 16.94 -15.64 16.98
CA GLY A 24 17.75 -15.83 18.19
C GLY A 24 19.24 -15.84 17.93
N ASN A 25 19.68 -16.30 16.76
CA ASN A 25 21.07 -16.28 16.32
C ASN A 25 21.51 -14.95 15.67
N VAL A 26 20.57 -14.13 15.20
CA VAL A 26 20.86 -12.89 14.43
C VAL A 26 20.69 -11.64 15.29
N ILE A 27 19.87 -11.66 16.34
CA ILE A 27 19.70 -10.53 17.28
C ILE A 27 21.04 -10.10 17.91
N SER A 28 22.01 -11.00 17.99
CA SER A 28 23.37 -10.65 18.43
C SER A 28 24.14 -9.73 17.46
N CYS A 29 23.69 -9.63 16.20
CA CYS A 29 24.39 -8.87 15.14
C CYS A 29 23.68 -7.58 14.74
N GLU A 30 22.41 -7.39 15.09
CA GLU A 30 21.63 -6.20 14.75
C GLU A 30 21.25 -5.39 15.99
N LYS A 31 21.51 -4.09 15.94
CA LYS A 31 21.11 -3.16 17.00
C LYS A 31 19.61 -2.86 16.85
N VAL A 32 18.77 -3.55 17.63
CA VAL A 32 17.32 -3.36 17.63
C VAL A 32 16.76 -3.39 19.04
N ASN A 33 15.78 -2.51 19.33
CA ASN A 33 15.04 -2.49 20.60
C ASN A 33 13.60 -2.94 20.39
N LEU A 34 13.33 -4.23 20.57
CA LEU A 34 12.00 -4.82 20.44
C LEU A 34 11.05 -4.50 21.60
N PHE A 35 11.53 -3.95 22.70
CA PHE A 35 10.74 -3.54 23.86
C PHE A 35 10.39 -2.04 23.86
N LYS A 36 10.77 -1.30 22.83
CA LYS A 36 10.46 0.12 22.69
C LYS A 36 8.94 0.33 22.76
N LYS A 37 8.50 1.22 23.69
CA LYS A 37 7.10 1.63 23.75
C LYS A 37 6.79 2.53 22.55
N GLN A 38 5.78 2.17 21.78
CA GLN A 38 5.30 2.96 20.66
C GLN A 38 4.26 3.99 21.10
N ASN A 39 4.25 5.15 20.44
CA ASN A 39 3.20 6.15 20.66
C ASN A 39 1.84 5.55 20.27
N ASN A 40 0.80 5.89 21.02
CA ASN A 40 -0.58 5.46 20.78
C ASN A 40 -0.86 3.95 20.89
N LEU A 41 0.12 3.13 21.29
CA LEU A 41 -0.08 1.70 21.55
C LEU A 41 0.16 1.39 23.04
N SER A 42 -0.52 0.40 23.61
CA SER A 42 -0.17 -0.16 24.93
C SER A 42 1.21 -0.84 24.89
N TYR A 43 1.78 -1.21 26.03
CA TYR A 43 3.03 -1.96 26.07
C TYR A 43 2.93 -3.31 25.35
N LYS A 44 1.81 -4.03 25.53
CA LYS A 44 1.55 -5.31 24.87
C LYS A 44 1.45 -5.15 23.35
N GLU A 45 0.70 -4.17 22.89
CA GLU A 45 0.58 -3.87 21.44
C GLU A 45 1.90 -3.42 20.85
N SER A 46 2.69 -2.59 21.57
CA SER A 46 4.02 -2.18 21.16
C SER A 46 4.96 -3.37 21.00
N PHE A 47 4.94 -4.30 21.95
CA PHE A 47 5.73 -5.52 21.88
C PHE A 47 5.34 -6.39 20.68
N ILE A 48 4.05 -6.60 20.45
CA ILE A 48 3.55 -7.35 19.30
C ILE A 48 3.97 -6.66 17.99
N TYR A 49 3.73 -5.35 17.88
CA TYR A 49 4.08 -4.56 16.69
C TYR A 49 5.57 -4.64 16.38
N ASN A 50 6.42 -4.40 17.37
CA ASN A 50 7.87 -4.38 17.18
C ASN A 50 8.39 -5.75 16.72
N ASN A 51 7.91 -6.83 17.33
CA ASN A 51 8.34 -8.17 16.97
C ASN A 51 7.85 -8.58 15.58
N LEU A 52 6.60 -8.28 15.23
CA LEU A 52 6.07 -8.52 13.89
C LEU A 52 6.83 -7.73 12.82
N THR A 53 7.09 -6.44 13.08
CA THR A 53 7.86 -5.60 12.16
C THR A 53 9.26 -6.15 11.96
N TYR A 54 9.91 -6.61 13.04
CA TYR A 54 11.25 -7.21 12.93
C TYR A 54 11.26 -8.54 12.18
N LEU A 55 10.28 -9.41 12.43
CA LEU A 55 10.12 -10.68 11.72
C LEU A 55 9.97 -10.46 10.20
N LEU A 56 9.15 -9.49 9.83
CA LEU A 56 8.95 -9.13 8.43
C LEU A 56 10.18 -8.51 7.80
N TRP A 57 10.83 -7.61 8.51
CA TRP A 57 12.11 -7.05 8.08
C TRP A 57 13.13 -8.15 7.79
N TYR A 58 13.26 -9.10 8.72
CA TYR A 58 14.17 -10.22 8.54
C TYR A 58 13.83 -11.05 7.31
N ASN A 59 12.55 -11.36 7.10
CA ASN A 59 12.09 -12.10 5.92
C ASN A 59 12.32 -11.29 4.62
N LEU A 60 12.05 -9.98 4.67
CA LEU A 60 12.26 -9.10 3.52
C LEU A 60 13.74 -9.02 3.11
N LYS A 61 14.68 -9.08 4.06
CA LYS A 61 16.13 -9.07 3.76
C LYS A 61 16.58 -10.23 2.88
N GLU A 62 15.89 -11.37 2.94
CA GLU A 62 16.19 -12.54 2.09
C GLU A 62 15.65 -12.38 0.66
N LYS A 63 14.81 -11.37 0.40
CA LYS A 63 14.20 -11.13 -0.91
C LYS A 63 15.00 -10.16 -1.76
N LYS A 64 14.98 -10.37 -3.09
CA LYS A 64 15.65 -9.48 -4.05
C LYS A 64 15.14 -8.03 -3.97
N ILE A 65 13.86 -7.86 -3.64
CA ILE A 65 13.21 -6.54 -3.54
C ILE A 65 13.80 -5.70 -2.39
N PHE A 66 14.45 -6.31 -1.39
CA PHE A 66 15.03 -5.61 -0.25
C PHE A 66 15.97 -4.46 -0.65
N LYS A 67 16.73 -4.60 -1.72
CA LYS A 67 17.61 -3.56 -2.26
C LYS A 67 16.89 -2.23 -2.55
N ASN A 68 15.58 -2.29 -2.73
CA ASN A 68 14.74 -1.14 -3.03
C ASN A 68 14.17 -0.46 -1.77
N PHE A 69 14.38 -1.04 -0.57
CA PHE A 69 13.80 -0.51 0.67
C PHE A 69 14.20 0.95 0.92
N GLU A 70 15.44 1.30 0.67
CA GLU A 70 15.98 2.65 0.89
C GLU A 70 15.47 3.69 -0.13
N LYS A 71 14.89 3.25 -1.24
CA LYS A 71 14.31 4.15 -2.23
C LYS A 71 12.96 4.71 -1.77
N LEU A 72 12.27 4.01 -0.88
CA LEU A 72 11.01 4.48 -0.32
C LEU A 72 11.28 5.59 0.71
N SER A 73 10.57 6.70 0.57
CA SER A 73 10.73 7.89 1.40
C SER A 73 10.30 7.64 2.85
N ASP A 74 11.16 7.96 3.81
CA ASP A 74 10.78 7.96 5.22
C ASP A 74 9.70 9.02 5.53
N VAL A 75 9.64 10.10 4.76
CA VAL A 75 8.64 11.16 4.91
C VAL A 75 7.23 10.60 4.74
N GLY A 76 6.97 9.77 3.74
CA GLY A 76 5.67 9.14 3.53
C GLY A 76 5.27 8.20 4.66
N TYR A 77 6.20 7.36 5.12
CA TYR A 77 5.91 6.29 6.09
C TYR A 77 6.00 6.71 7.57
N LEU A 78 6.46 7.92 7.87
CA LEU A 78 6.59 8.45 9.24
C LEU A 78 5.72 9.69 9.48
N SER A 79 5.02 10.19 8.46
CA SER A 79 4.32 11.50 8.50
C SER A 79 3.18 11.58 9.50
N TYR A 80 2.57 10.46 9.87
CA TYR A 80 1.35 10.41 10.66
C TYR A 80 1.55 9.81 12.05
N GLY A 81 2.80 9.77 12.54
CA GLY A 81 3.12 9.19 13.84
C GLY A 81 2.98 7.67 13.85
N ASP A 82 3.16 7.04 12.70
CA ASP A 82 3.14 5.58 12.59
C ASP A 82 4.21 4.96 13.48
N PRO A 83 3.90 3.84 14.14
CA PRO A 83 4.88 3.12 14.93
C PRO A 83 6.06 2.67 14.04
N TYR A 84 7.25 2.72 14.57
CA TYR A 84 8.45 2.24 13.88
C TYR A 84 9.44 1.60 14.84
N ILE A 85 10.26 0.70 14.33
CA ILE A 85 11.43 0.18 15.04
C ILE A 85 12.71 0.75 14.43
N ASP A 86 13.70 0.96 15.27
CA ASP A 86 15.04 1.31 14.81
C ASP A 86 15.84 0.01 14.64
N ILE A 87 16.33 -0.23 13.44
CA ILE A 87 17.19 -1.38 13.12
C ILE A 87 18.49 -0.83 12.49
N ASN A 88 19.62 -0.95 13.18
CA ASN A 88 20.90 -0.41 12.71
C ASN A 88 20.80 1.08 12.31
N ASP A 89 20.14 1.87 13.16
CA ASP A 89 19.89 3.31 13.00
C ASP A 89 18.93 3.68 11.83
N LYS A 90 18.25 2.69 11.23
CA LYS A 90 17.20 2.89 10.21
C LYS A 90 15.83 2.76 10.83
N LYS A 91 14.91 3.67 10.46
CA LYS A 91 13.51 3.59 10.86
C LYS A 91 12.75 2.66 9.93
N VAL A 92 12.19 1.62 10.51
CA VAL A 92 11.44 0.58 9.79
C VAL A 92 10.02 0.54 10.29
N THR A 93 9.06 0.77 9.39
CA THR A 93 7.63 0.65 9.67
C THR A 93 7.07 -0.60 9.01
N LEU A 94 6.00 -1.13 9.58
CA LEU A 94 5.25 -2.24 9.00
C LEU A 94 4.73 -1.89 7.59
N ASP A 95 4.20 -0.67 7.44
CA ASP A 95 3.67 -0.17 6.17
C ASP A 95 4.73 -0.10 5.07
N LYS A 96 5.95 0.33 5.40
CA LYS A 96 7.06 0.37 4.42
C LYS A 96 7.43 -1.03 3.91
N ILE A 97 7.44 -2.02 4.82
CA ILE A 97 7.70 -3.41 4.44
C ILE A 97 6.55 -3.95 3.57
N ASN A 98 5.31 -3.78 4.02
CA ASN A 98 4.13 -4.26 3.30
C ASN A 98 4.03 -3.63 1.90
N SER A 99 4.35 -2.34 1.76
CA SER A 99 4.34 -1.67 0.46
C SER A 99 5.31 -2.28 -0.54
N LEU A 100 6.50 -2.72 -0.09
CA LEU A 100 7.43 -3.45 -0.96
C LEU A 100 6.94 -4.83 -1.33
N LEU A 101 6.34 -5.55 -0.37
CA LEU A 101 5.79 -6.88 -0.62
C LEU A 101 4.60 -6.80 -1.58
N ASP A 102 3.71 -5.83 -1.39
CA ASP A 102 2.59 -5.59 -2.30
C ASP A 102 3.08 -5.23 -3.70
N TYR A 103 4.06 -4.33 -3.80
CA TYR A 103 4.69 -3.99 -5.08
C TYR A 103 5.30 -5.23 -5.78
N GLU A 104 6.07 -6.05 -5.04
CA GLU A 104 6.65 -7.29 -5.60
C GLU A 104 5.56 -8.22 -6.12
N ASN A 105 4.51 -8.44 -5.33
CA ASN A 105 3.41 -9.32 -5.68
C ASN A 105 2.64 -8.82 -6.92
N ILE A 106 2.35 -7.52 -6.99
CA ILE A 106 1.65 -6.93 -8.13
C ILE A 106 2.54 -6.99 -9.38
N ASN A 107 3.82 -6.68 -9.25
CA ASN A 107 4.76 -6.71 -10.36
C ASN A 107 5.00 -8.14 -10.89
N ASN A 108 4.94 -9.14 -10.02
CA ASN A 108 4.99 -10.55 -10.45
C ASN A 108 3.69 -11.00 -11.13
N PHE A 109 2.55 -10.39 -10.76
CA PHE A 109 1.27 -10.65 -11.41
C PHE A 109 1.19 -10.01 -12.80
N THR A 110 1.65 -8.77 -12.93
CA THR A 110 1.59 -8.00 -14.17
C THR A 110 2.77 -7.05 -14.27
N ASP A 111 3.70 -7.31 -15.14
CA ASP A 111 4.86 -6.43 -15.36
C ASP A 111 4.40 -4.98 -15.59
N PHE A 112 4.97 -4.04 -14.83
CA PHE A 112 4.67 -2.62 -14.97
C PHE A 112 5.28 -1.98 -16.22
N SER A 113 6.25 -2.62 -16.88
CA SER A 113 6.97 -2.06 -18.03
C SER A 113 6.06 -1.73 -19.22
N ASP A 114 4.94 -2.45 -19.35
CA ASP A 114 3.94 -2.24 -20.40
C ASP A 114 2.69 -1.48 -19.93
N LYS A 115 2.63 -1.06 -18.66
CA LYS A 115 1.51 -0.30 -18.09
C LYS A 115 1.76 1.20 -18.17
N LYS A 116 0.67 1.95 -18.37
CA LYS A 116 0.71 3.43 -18.41
C LYS A 116 -0.24 4.04 -17.38
N THR A 117 -1.34 3.34 -17.09
CA THR A 117 -2.43 3.89 -16.28
C THR A 117 -2.91 2.89 -15.23
N ILE A 118 -2.88 3.31 -13.97
CA ILE A 118 -3.27 2.50 -12.82
C ILE A 118 -4.46 3.14 -12.09
N LEU A 119 -5.41 2.31 -11.66
CA LEU A 119 -6.47 2.69 -10.74
C LEU A 119 -6.32 1.92 -9.42
N GLU A 120 -6.19 2.61 -8.31
CA GLU A 120 -6.22 1.99 -6.98
C GLU A 120 -7.54 2.28 -6.27
N ILE A 121 -8.21 1.22 -5.83
CA ILE A 121 -9.45 1.28 -5.07
C ILE A 121 -9.13 1.09 -3.59
N GLY A 122 -9.54 2.04 -2.74
CA GLY A 122 -9.31 1.94 -1.31
C GLY A 122 -7.82 2.08 -0.93
N ALA A 123 -7.15 3.07 -1.50
CA ALA A 123 -5.71 3.31 -1.28
C ALA A 123 -5.36 3.64 0.18
N GLY A 124 -6.34 4.04 1.00
CA GLY A 124 -6.14 4.40 2.40
C GLY A 124 -5.12 5.54 2.56
N SER A 125 -3.95 5.23 3.10
CA SER A 125 -2.87 6.21 3.25
C SER A 125 -2.07 6.48 1.96
N GLY A 126 -2.31 5.74 0.88
CA GLY A 126 -1.55 5.83 -0.38
C GLY A 126 -0.17 5.15 -0.33
N ARG A 127 0.04 4.21 0.61
CA ARG A 127 1.33 3.54 0.79
C ARG A 127 1.74 2.69 -0.42
N THR A 128 0.79 2.01 -1.06
CA THR A 128 1.04 1.20 -2.25
C THR A 128 1.29 2.08 -3.47
N THR A 129 0.51 3.17 -3.62
CA THR A 129 0.75 4.21 -4.65
C THR A 129 2.18 4.74 -4.55
N GLU A 130 2.65 5.08 -3.34
CA GLU A 130 4.02 5.56 -3.12
C GLU A 130 5.04 4.56 -3.62
N ALA A 131 4.91 3.28 -3.26
CA ALA A 131 5.85 2.25 -3.70
C ALA A 131 5.84 2.09 -5.23
N ILE A 132 4.66 1.98 -5.84
CA ILE A 132 4.54 1.78 -7.28
C ILE A 132 5.15 2.95 -8.04
N LEU A 133 4.82 4.19 -7.68
CA LEU A 133 5.33 5.39 -8.37
C LEU A 133 6.81 5.66 -8.09
N THR A 134 7.36 5.21 -6.96
CA THR A 134 8.81 5.31 -6.70
C THR A 134 9.62 4.44 -7.67
N PHE A 135 9.06 3.31 -8.10
CA PHE A 135 9.76 2.38 -8.99
C PHE A 135 9.34 2.50 -10.45
N ASN A 136 8.22 3.18 -10.74
CA ASN A 136 7.64 3.35 -12.07
C ASN A 136 7.06 4.76 -12.18
N ASP A 137 7.92 5.75 -12.25
CA ASP A 137 7.58 7.18 -12.15
C ASP A 137 6.80 7.73 -13.35
N GLU A 138 6.83 7.05 -14.49
CA GLU A 138 6.09 7.44 -15.70
C GLU A 138 4.60 7.07 -15.67
N LEU A 139 4.15 6.27 -14.67
CA LEU A 139 2.77 5.84 -14.58
C LEU A 139 1.83 7.02 -14.25
N LYS A 140 0.65 7.02 -14.88
CA LYS A 140 -0.49 7.83 -14.45
C LYS A 140 -1.30 7.03 -13.44
N TYR A 141 -1.50 7.59 -12.27
CA TYR A 141 -2.08 6.88 -11.15
C TYR A 141 -3.37 7.54 -10.66
N THR A 142 -4.45 6.81 -10.64
CA THR A 142 -5.75 7.30 -10.13
C THR A 142 -6.08 6.58 -8.82
N ILE A 143 -6.37 7.37 -7.80
CA ILE A 143 -6.81 6.89 -6.48
C ILE A 143 -8.31 7.12 -6.37
N CYS A 144 -9.04 6.04 -6.07
CA CYS A 144 -10.46 6.06 -5.79
C CYS A 144 -10.71 5.64 -4.34
N ASP A 145 -11.13 6.59 -3.50
CA ASP A 145 -11.38 6.30 -2.09
C ASP A 145 -12.47 7.23 -1.52
N ILE A 146 -12.90 6.96 -0.29
CA ILE A 146 -13.81 7.82 0.47
C ILE A 146 -13.09 9.11 0.95
N PRO A 147 -13.80 10.23 1.13
CA PRO A 147 -13.18 11.53 1.40
C PRO A 147 -12.12 11.56 2.52
N PRO A 148 -12.30 10.94 3.70
CA PRO A 148 -11.28 10.96 4.74
C PRO A 148 -9.97 10.30 4.29
N ALA A 149 -10.03 9.17 3.60
CA ALA A 149 -8.86 8.46 3.09
C ALA A 149 -8.21 9.21 1.92
N LEU A 150 -9.02 9.79 1.01
CA LEU A 150 -8.52 10.65 -0.06
C LEU A 150 -7.68 11.82 0.46
N PHE A 151 -8.11 12.47 1.55
CA PHE A 151 -7.37 13.56 2.14
C PHE A 151 -6.02 13.12 2.70
N ILE A 152 -5.99 11.96 3.36
CA ILE A 152 -4.76 11.39 3.93
C ILE A 152 -3.78 11.03 2.82
N SER A 153 -4.23 10.30 1.80
CA SER A 153 -3.38 9.90 0.66
C SER A 153 -2.92 11.12 -0.15
N TYR A 154 -3.80 12.10 -0.41
CA TYR A 154 -3.41 13.34 -1.05
C TYR A 154 -2.29 14.06 -0.31
N LYS A 155 -2.44 14.28 1.00
CA LYS A 155 -1.44 14.96 1.83
C LYS A 155 -0.11 14.23 1.85
N ARG A 156 -0.16 12.89 1.97
CA ARG A 156 1.05 12.05 1.93
C ARG A 156 1.76 12.17 0.59
N LEU A 157 1.06 11.89 -0.50
CA LEU A 157 1.66 11.82 -1.83
C LEU A 157 2.13 13.18 -2.34
N SER A 158 1.45 14.28 -1.98
CA SER A 158 1.92 15.64 -2.25
C SER A 158 3.22 15.98 -1.52
N ASN A 159 3.46 15.41 -0.35
CA ASN A 159 4.71 15.61 0.38
C ASN A 159 5.86 14.77 -0.17
N VAL A 160 5.56 13.58 -0.66
CA VAL A 160 6.56 12.65 -1.22
C VAL A 160 6.93 13.03 -2.65
N PHE A 161 5.94 13.31 -3.49
CA PHE A 161 6.10 13.58 -4.93
C PHE A 161 5.85 15.05 -5.25
N LYS A 162 6.75 15.91 -4.83
CA LYS A 162 6.62 17.37 -5.00
C LYS A 162 6.62 17.83 -6.46
N GLU A 163 7.25 17.05 -7.33
CA GLU A 163 7.42 17.38 -8.76
C GLU A 163 6.28 16.80 -9.63
N LYS A 164 5.42 15.93 -9.06
CA LYS A 164 4.31 15.35 -9.82
C LYS A 164 3.10 16.26 -9.82
N SER A 165 2.42 16.31 -10.98
CA SER A 165 1.14 17.00 -11.11
C SER A 165 0.03 16.20 -10.41
N ILE A 166 -0.79 16.88 -9.59
CA ILE A 166 -1.86 16.25 -8.81
C ILE A 166 -3.21 16.87 -9.17
N GLY A 167 -4.16 16.02 -9.57
CA GLY A 167 -5.54 16.40 -9.89
C GLY A 167 -6.55 15.94 -8.83
N LEU A 168 -7.25 16.91 -8.21
CA LEU A 168 -8.39 16.63 -7.33
C LEU A 168 -9.68 16.69 -8.16
N LEU A 169 -10.11 15.53 -8.68
CA LEU A 169 -11.18 15.44 -9.67
C LEU A 169 -12.56 15.09 -9.08
N TYR A 170 -12.69 15.10 -7.77
CA TYR A 170 -13.87 14.62 -7.05
C TYR A 170 -15.17 15.44 -7.31
N ASN A 171 -15.08 16.66 -7.85
CA ASN A 171 -16.21 17.52 -8.15
C ASN A 171 -16.60 17.53 -9.65
N LEU A 172 -15.93 16.75 -10.50
CA LEU A 172 -16.16 16.76 -11.94
C LEU A 172 -17.37 15.92 -12.33
N ASN A 173 -18.08 16.38 -13.33
CA ASN A 173 -19.13 15.58 -14.00
C ASN A 173 -18.50 14.50 -14.91
N GLU A 174 -19.35 13.66 -15.53
CA GLU A 174 -18.91 12.54 -16.36
C GLU A 174 -18.01 12.99 -17.55
N GLN A 175 -18.39 14.04 -18.27
CA GLN A 175 -17.65 14.50 -19.44
C GLN A 175 -16.29 15.09 -19.03
N GLU A 176 -16.28 15.94 -18.03
CA GLU A 176 -15.07 16.54 -17.49
C GLU A 176 -14.09 15.50 -16.93
N LEU A 177 -14.61 14.54 -16.16
CA LEU A 177 -13.78 13.47 -15.61
C LEU A 177 -13.10 12.65 -16.70
N ASN A 178 -13.85 12.21 -17.72
CA ASN A 178 -13.30 11.41 -18.81
C ASN A 178 -12.25 12.16 -19.66
N SER A 179 -12.33 13.49 -19.71
CA SER A 179 -11.34 14.32 -20.40
C SER A 179 -10.07 14.57 -19.59
N GLN A 180 -10.15 14.50 -18.25
CA GLN A 180 -9.06 14.95 -17.38
C GLN A 180 -8.37 13.83 -16.59
N ILE A 181 -8.98 12.66 -16.45
CA ILE A 181 -8.55 11.61 -15.51
C ILE A 181 -7.09 11.15 -15.71
N ASN A 182 -6.56 11.24 -16.92
CA ASN A 182 -5.18 10.85 -17.22
C ASN A 182 -4.25 12.05 -17.53
N ASN A 183 -4.70 13.29 -17.27
CA ASN A 183 -3.90 14.48 -17.51
C ASN A 183 -2.88 14.76 -16.40
N TYR A 184 -3.11 14.18 -15.21
CA TYR A 184 -2.24 14.34 -14.05
C TYR A 184 -1.42 13.09 -13.82
N ASP A 185 -0.30 13.23 -13.11
CA ASP A 185 0.50 12.08 -12.68
C ASP A 185 -0.23 11.28 -11.59
N ILE A 186 -0.92 12.00 -10.68
CA ILE A 186 -1.75 11.41 -9.64
C ILE A 186 -3.11 12.10 -9.64
N SER A 187 -4.18 11.33 -9.82
CA SER A 187 -5.57 11.80 -9.81
C SER A 187 -6.33 11.21 -8.62
N PHE A 188 -7.24 12.00 -8.06
CA PHE A 188 -8.08 11.60 -6.93
C PHE A 188 -9.56 11.70 -7.29
N ILE A 189 -10.29 10.59 -7.17
CA ILE A 189 -11.72 10.49 -7.48
C ILE A 189 -12.48 9.82 -6.33
N MET A 190 -13.81 10.03 -6.30
CA MET A 190 -14.71 9.37 -5.34
C MET A 190 -15.32 8.08 -5.92
N PRO A 191 -15.75 7.13 -5.08
CA PRO A 191 -16.31 5.84 -5.53
C PRO A 191 -17.48 5.94 -6.49
N HIS A 192 -18.37 6.94 -6.34
CA HIS A 192 -19.51 7.13 -7.24
C HIS A 192 -19.09 7.51 -8.66
N GLN A 193 -17.92 8.15 -8.84
CA GLN A 193 -17.40 8.58 -10.12
C GLN A 193 -16.86 7.41 -10.98
N LEU A 194 -16.68 6.22 -10.40
CA LEU A 194 -16.35 5.02 -11.18
C LEU A 194 -17.42 4.73 -12.23
N ASN A 195 -18.70 5.07 -11.96
CA ASN A 195 -19.80 4.93 -12.92
C ASN A 195 -19.71 5.92 -14.09
N PHE A 196 -18.94 7.01 -13.95
CA PHE A 196 -18.76 8.04 -14.98
C PHE A 196 -17.70 7.65 -16.00
N ILE A 197 -16.76 6.76 -15.62
CA ILE A 197 -15.64 6.38 -16.46
C ILE A 197 -16.13 5.49 -17.59
N LYS A 198 -15.84 5.88 -18.83
CA LYS A 198 -16.23 5.15 -20.04
C LYS A 198 -15.02 4.49 -20.68
N ASN A 199 -15.26 3.31 -21.26
CA ASN A 199 -14.25 2.50 -21.95
C ASN A 199 -13.08 2.10 -21.05
N LYS A 200 -12.20 1.25 -21.55
CA LYS A 200 -11.00 0.83 -20.82
C LYS A 200 -10.01 1.97 -20.71
N LYS A 201 -9.99 2.63 -19.55
CA LYS A 201 -9.12 3.76 -19.23
C LYS A 201 -7.88 3.36 -18.47
N PHE A 202 -7.88 2.17 -17.85
CA PHE A 202 -6.80 1.72 -17.01
C PHE A 202 -6.22 0.39 -17.52
N ASP A 203 -4.92 0.30 -17.53
CA ASP A 203 -4.22 -0.95 -17.85
C ASP A 203 -4.38 -1.94 -16.69
N LEU A 204 -4.31 -1.44 -15.46
CA LEU A 204 -4.46 -2.23 -14.26
C LEU A 204 -5.31 -1.49 -13.22
N SER A 205 -6.25 -2.19 -12.62
CA SER A 205 -6.85 -1.77 -11.35
C SER A 205 -6.32 -2.64 -10.22
N ILE A 206 -6.12 -2.02 -9.05
CA ILE A 206 -5.68 -2.72 -7.84
C ILE A 206 -6.61 -2.40 -6.66
N ALA A 207 -6.80 -3.36 -5.76
CA ALA A 207 -7.54 -3.19 -4.52
C ALA A 207 -6.90 -4.07 -3.42
N ILE A 208 -6.24 -3.43 -2.45
CA ILE A 208 -5.52 -4.13 -1.40
C ILE A 208 -6.21 -3.88 -0.07
N ASP A 209 -6.61 -4.94 0.60
CA ASP A 209 -7.18 -4.95 1.94
C ASP A 209 -8.39 -4.01 2.13
N CYS A 210 -9.19 -3.76 1.08
CA CYS A 210 -10.35 -2.88 1.14
C CYS A 210 -11.68 -3.56 0.77
N ILE A 211 -11.66 -4.58 -0.09
CA ILE A 211 -12.89 -5.20 -0.62
C ILE A 211 -13.71 -5.88 0.50
N HIS A 212 -13.05 -6.52 1.47
CA HIS A 212 -13.72 -7.20 2.59
C HIS A 212 -14.43 -6.23 3.55
N GLU A 213 -14.17 -4.92 3.48
CA GLU A 213 -14.85 -3.89 4.25
C GLU A 213 -16.15 -3.40 3.57
N MET A 214 -16.34 -3.74 2.30
CA MET A 214 -17.48 -3.31 1.50
C MET A 214 -18.70 -4.22 1.71
N ARG A 215 -19.90 -3.66 1.50
CA ARG A 215 -21.12 -4.48 1.47
C ARG A 215 -21.16 -5.32 0.20
N LYS A 216 -21.69 -6.54 0.26
CA LYS A 216 -21.76 -7.47 -0.88
C LYS A 216 -22.30 -6.84 -2.17
N ARG A 217 -23.36 -5.99 -2.06
CA ARG A 217 -23.93 -5.30 -3.23
C ARG A 217 -22.96 -4.30 -3.87
N ASP A 218 -22.12 -3.66 -3.05
CA ASP A 218 -21.16 -2.64 -3.52
C ASP A 218 -19.93 -3.34 -4.14
N ILE A 219 -19.55 -4.51 -3.64
CA ILE A 219 -18.56 -5.40 -4.27
C ILE A 219 -19.01 -5.81 -5.68
N ALA A 220 -20.26 -6.26 -5.85
CA ALA A 220 -20.77 -6.65 -7.16
C ALA A 220 -20.73 -5.48 -8.16
N LYS A 221 -21.13 -4.27 -7.73
CA LYS A 221 -21.01 -3.05 -8.56
C LYS A 221 -19.57 -2.71 -8.91
N LEU A 222 -18.65 -2.81 -7.93
CA LEU A 222 -17.24 -2.57 -8.15
C LEU A 222 -16.69 -3.49 -9.24
N PHE A 223 -16.93 -4.80 -9.14
CA PHE A 223 -16.46 -5.77 -10.13
C PHE A 223 -17.02 -5.48 -11.53
N ASN A 224 -18.31 -5.15 -11.63
CA ASN A 224 -18.91 -4.74 -12.89
C ASN A 224 -18.24 -3.49 -13.47
N ASN A 225 -17.99 -2.46 -12.66
CA ASN A 225 -17.30 -1.26 -13.11
C ASN A 225 -15.89 -1.58 -13.59
N ILE A 226 -15.10 -2.29 -12.77
CA ILE A 226 -13.71 -2.64 -13.09
C ILE A 226 -13.63 -3.43 -14.41
N SER A 227 -14.54 -4.38 -14.64
CA SER A 227 -14.56 -5.19 -15.88
C SER A 227 -14.72 -4.35 -17.16
N THR A 228 -15.34 -3.16 -17.05
CA THR A 228 -15.56 -2.25 -18.19
C THR A 228 -14.45 -1.22 -18.35
N ILE A 229 -13.78 -0.83 -17.26
CA ILE A 229 -12.82 0.29 -17.26
C ILE A 229 -11.36 -0.14 -17.19
N SER A 230 -11.06 -1.41 -16.87
CA SER A 230 -9.69 -1.91 -16.73
C SER A 230 -9.43 -3.16 -17.56
N ASN A 231 -8.15 -3.33 -17.98
CA ASN A 231 -7.70 -4.52 -18.67
C ASN A 231 -7.45 -5.68 -17.69
N TYR A 232 -6.83 -5.36 -16.55
CA TYR A 232 -6.50 -6.32 -15.49
C TYR A 232 -7.00 -5.81 -14.13
N PHE A 233 -7.31 -6.74 -13.24
CA PHE A 233 -7.66 -6.43 -11.86
C PHE A 233 -6.89 -7.34 -10.90
N TYR A 234 -6.04 -6.74 -10.08
CA TYR A 234 -5.36 -7.38 -8.98
C TYR A 234 -6.03 -6.99 -7.66
N PHE A 235 -6.36 -7.95 -6.82
CA PHE A 235 -6.86 -7.67 -5.48
C PHE A 235 -6.32 -8.63 -4.44
N SER A 236 -6.18 -8.12 -3.23
CA SER A 236 -5.80 -8.88 -2.04
C SER A 236 -6.87 -8.68 -0.97
N VAL A 237 -7.32 -9.77 -0.38
CA VAL A 237 -8.32 -9.78 0.68
C VAL A 237 -7.90 -10.76 1.78
N TRP A 238 -8.38 -10.49 2.98
CA TRP A 238 -8.20 -11.42 4.10
C TRP A 238 -9.02 -12.67 3.87
N LYS A 239 -8.42 -13.81 4.21
CA LYS A 239 -9.15 -15.06 4.34
C LYS A 239 -9.63 -15.16 5.78
N GLU A 240 -10.97 -15.17 5.98
CA GLU A 240 -11.60 -15.49 7.27
C GLU A 240 -11.37 -16.94 7.66
#